data_1ccec05a7e5444e65341353894e2fa65
#
_entry.id   1ccec05a7e5444e65341353894e2fa65
#
_cell.length_a   1.000
_cell.length_b   1.000
_cell.length_c   1.000
_cell.angle_alpha   90.00
_cell.angle_beta   90.00
_cell.angle_gamma   90.00
#
_symmetry.space_group_name_H-M   'P 1'
#
loop_
_entity.id
_entity.type
_entity.pdbx_description
1 polymer ?
#
loop_
_entity_poly.entity_id
_entity_poly.type
_entity_poly.pdbx_seq_one_letter_code
_entity_poly.pdbx_strand_id
1 'polypeptide(L)'
;MIDRRQDSHALAAIIGFALHSVTIPLTALRVLLVSLVLALPAQAAKPPAIPAQTPDGVTHHTLSLDGRTLAYTARAGTITLRNIDDQPTARVFYTAYTLDGADPSKRAVTFLYNGGPGSSTMWLRMGSFGPVRVATADGGLTGPPPYRIVDNQYSLLDKTDLVFIDMPGSGYGRFIGAGTRKDFWGVDEDAAAFGQFIQRYVTNFNRWNSPRFLFGESYGTTRSSVLAKYLQDRGIGLNGIVLLSSFLNSNIDYNDGAPIGGGDWAYVLYLPTEAATAWYHRALNNPPPLNALISEVENFGLTEYLDALGEGAQLAPDRYNDVVAKLHRYTGLSEQYIRNSNLRIPYDRFQSELLRERGISVGRIDSRFQTYVLDRPQVAPDWDATDAAIDSAFVSTSNYYLRQVLKYNTPLLYRSEIYDLIFADDQTWNFKHGVNVQVLNVTPDLAQAITYNPNMKVFSANGYFDFATPFFATVYALNHLYLAPAVQRNITFGFYDSGHMVYLHPEALGRFHADLERWYARVLAHA
;
A
#
# COMPACT_ATOMS: atom_id res chain seq x y z
N MET A 1 -35.36 0.64 -16.24
CA MET A 1 -36.25 -0.05 -17.21
C MET A 1 -35.60 -0.01 -18.55
N ILE A 2 -35.00 -1.05 -18.93
CA ILE A 2 -34.82 -1.73 -20.23
C ILE A 2 -33.67 -2.71 -20.02
N ASP A 3 -34.13 -3.96 -19.95
CA ASP A 3 -33.34 -5.18 -19.78
C ASP A 3 -32.50 -5.43 -21.05
N ARG A 4 -31.19 -5.56 -20.90
CA ARG A 4 -30.26 -5.96 -21.96
C ARG A 4 -29.65 -7.34 -21.66
N ARG A 5 -30.52 -8.31 -21.35
CA ARG A 5 -30.13 -9.72 -21.24
C ARG A 5 -31.09 -10.63 -21.99
N GLN A 6 -31.26 -10.42 -23.30
CA GLN A 6 -31.98 -11.39 -24.15
C GLN A 6 -31.60 -11.25 -25.64
N ASP A 7 -30.32 -11.31 -26.00
CA ASP A 7 -29.93 -11.40 -27.41
C ASP A 7 -28.75 -12.33 -27.71
N SER A 8 -28.49 -13.34 -26.88
CA SER A 8 -27.44 -14.34 -27.16
C SER A 8 -27.95 -15.76 -27.47
N HIS A 9 -29.24 -15.99 -27.59
CA HIS A 9 -29.82 -17.32 -27.93
C HIS A 9 -30.57 -17.41 -29.26
N ALA A 10 -30.49 -16.40 -30.14
CA ALA A 10 -31.20 -16.38 -31.40
C ALA A 10 -30.31 -16.65 -32.63
N LEU A 11 -29.04 -17.01 -32.51
CA LEU A 11 -28.15 -17.27 -33.67
C LEU A 11 -27.74 -18.75 -33.84
N ALA A 12 -28.30 -19.66 -33.06
CA ALA A 12 -28.00 -21.11 -33.15
C ALA A 12 -29.10 -21.94 -33.84
N ALA A 13 -30.12 -21.34 -34.42
CA ALA A 13 -31.30 -22.06 -34.96
C ALA A 13 -31.56 -21.89 -36.47
N ILE A 14 -30.63 -21.34 -37.28
CA ILE A 14 -30.84 -21.15 -38.74
C ILE A 14 -29.74 -21.82 -39.58
N ILE A 15 -29.09 -22.86 -39.18
CA ILE A 15 -28.26 -23.71 -40.06
C ILE A 15 -28.62 -25.18 -39.79
N GLY A 16 -29.80 -25.56 -40.19
CA GLY A 16 -30.27 -26.92 -40.07
C GLY A 16 -31.45 -27.27 -40.94
N PHE A 17 -31.46 -26.89 -42.22
CA PHE A 17 -32.37 -27.48 -43.20
C PHE A 17 -31.95 -27.04 -44.61
N ALA A 18 -31.21 -27.89 -45.33
CA ALA A 18 -31.26 -28.11 -46.78
C ALA A 18 -30.07 -28.95 -47.25
N LEU A 19 -30.17 -30.24 -47.12
CA LEU A 19 -29.40 -31.21 -47.90
C LEU A 19 -30.39 -32.19 -48.51
N HIS A 20 -30.87 -31.88 -49.71
CA HIS A 20 -31.43 -32.88 -50.59
C HIS A 20 -30.62 -32.92 -51.90
N SER A 21 -29.91 -34.03 -52.02
CA SER A 21 -29.54 -34.76 -53.23
C SER A 21 -29.39 -34.00 -54.57
N VAL A 22 -28.14 -33.85 -55.02
CA VAL A 22 -27.77 -33.95 -56.43
C VAL A 22 -26.55 -34.84 -56.57
N THR A 23 -26.76 -36.00 -57.17
CA THR A 23 -25.74 -36.93 -57.64
C THR A 23 -25.20 -36.46 -58.99
N ILE A 24 -23.86 -36.24 -59.11
CA ILE A 24 -23.12 -36.13 -60.37
C ILE A 24 -21.87 -37.03 -60.29
N PRO A 25 -21.54 -37.78 -61.34
CA PRO A 25 -20.65 -38.94 -61.27
C PRO A 25 -19.15 -38.59 -61.36
N LEU A 26 -18.36 -39.53 -60.86
CA LEU A 26 -16.91 -39.54 -60.94
C LEU A 26 -16.45 -39.58 -62.42
N THR A 27 -15.58 -38.64 -62.81
CA THR A 27 -14.38 -38.94 -63.62
C THR A 27 -13.37 -37.80 -63.55
N ALA A 28 -12.19 -38.19 -63.08
CA ALA A 28 -10.86 -37.68 -63.47
C ALA A 28 -10.51 -36.19 -63.36
N LEU A 29 -9.71 -35.83 -62.40
CA LEU A 29 -8.30 -35.44 -62.66
C LEU A 29 -7.58 -35.17 -61.34
N ARG A 30 -6.72 -36.08 -60.93
CA ARG A 30 -5.75 -35.84 -59.88
C ARG A 30 -4.71 -34.87 -60.40
N VAL A 31 -4.75 -33.63 -60.02
CA VAL A 31 -3.61 -32.73 -60.06
C VAL A 31 -3.07 -32.63 -58.65
N LEU A 32 -1.99 -33.33 -58.40
CA LEU A 32 -1.22 -33.29 -57.19
C LEU A 32 -0.45 -31.96 -57.17
N LEU A 33 -1.04 -30.90 -56.62
CA LEU A 33 -0.30 -29.70 -56.23
C LEU A 33 0.30 -29.97 -54.85
N VAL A 34 1.53 -30.47 -54.85
CA VAL A 34 2.40 -30.45 -53.68
C VAL A 34 2.77 -28.99 -53.45
N SER A 35 1.99 -28.31 -52.63
CA SER A 35 2.38 -27.03 -52.09
C SER A 35 3.54 -27.25 -51.13
N LEU A 36 4.76 -27.14 -51.64
CA LEU A 36 5.98 -27.05 -50.84
C LEU A 36 5.92 -25.72 -50.08
N VAL A 37 5.27 -25.70 -48.93
CA VAL A 37 5.41 -24.59 -47.97
C VAL A 37 6.84 -24.66 -47.47
N LEU A 38 7.72 -23.90 -48.09
CA LEU A 38 9.01 -23.54 -47.49
C LEU A 38 8.69 -22.84 -46.18
N ALA A 39 8.74 -23.56 -45.09
CA ALA A 39 8.79 -23.00 -43.74
C ALA A 39 10.11 -22.19 -43.66
N LEU A 40 10.03 -20.91 -44.03
CA LEU A 40 11.07 -19.96 -43.65
C LEU A 40 11.15 -20.05 -42.12
N PRO A 41 12.32 -20.28 -41.53
CA PRO A 41 12.47 -20.21 -40.09
C PRO A 41 11.95 -18.83 -39.69
N ALA A 42 10.93 -18.79 -38.85
CA ALA A 42 10.48 -17.54 -38.24
C ALA A 42 11.72 -16.93 -37.58
N GLN A 43 12.28 -15.91 -38.21
CA GLN A 43 13.34 -15.15 -37.57
C GLN A 43 12.77 -14.64 -36.27
N ALA A 44 13.27 -15.19 -35.15
CA ALA A 44 12.93 -14.71 -33.84
C ALA A 44 13.10 -13.19 -33.84
N ALA A 45 12.02 -12.46 -33.60
CA ALA A 45 12.07 -11.01 -33.60
C ALA A 45 13.21 -10.59 -32.67
N LYS A 46 14.14 -9.80 -33.20
CA LYS A 46 15.27 -9.31 -32.40
C LYS A 46 14.69 -8.64 -31.15
N PRO A 47 15.12 -9.00 -29.94
CA PRO A 47 14.63 -8.38 -28.73
C PRO A 47 14.64 -6.85 -28.88
N PRO A 48 13.62 -6.12 -28.43
CA PRO A 48 13.60 -4.68 -28.56
C PRO A 48 14.88 -4.10 -27.93
N ALA A 49 15.48 -3.14 -28.62
CA ALA A 49 16.71 -2.52 -28.13
C ALA A 49 16.48 -1.95 -26.72
N ILE A 50 17.37 -2.30 -25.78
CA ILE A 50 17.31 -1.78 -24.42
C ILE A 50 17.58 -0.27 -24.49
N PRO A 51 16.65 0.61 -24.08
CA PRO A 51 16.87 2.05 -24.12
C PRO A 51 18.12 2.42 -23.32
N ALA A 52 18.83 3.47 -23.73
CA ALA A 52 19.96 3.98 -22.94
C ALA A 52 19.50 4.34 -21.52
N GLN A 53 20.36 4.05 -20.53
CA GLN A 53 20.07 4.45 -19.14
C GLN A 53 20.22 5.97 -19.01
N THR A 54 19.22 6.63 -18.40
CA THR A 54 19.35 8.03 -18.01
C THR A 54 20.46 8.13 -16.95
N PRO A 55 21.45 9.03 -17.11
CA PRO A 55 22.43 9.30 -16.06
C PRO A 55 21.77 9.72 -14.75
N ASP A 56 22.35 9.30 -13.64
CA ASP A 56 21.87 9.73 -12.32
C ASP A 56 22.00 11.26 -12.17
N GLY A 57 20.96 11.88 -11.61
CA GLY A 57 21.06 13.22 -11.06
C GLY A 57 21.75 13.14 -9.69
N VAL A 58 22.89 13.81 -9.54
CA VAL A 58 23.61 13.89 -8.26
C VAL A 58 23.77 15.37 -7.91
N THR A 59 23.25 15.75 -6.74
CA THR A 59 23.23 17.13 -6.27
C THR A 59 23.60 17.21 -4.80
N HIS A 60 24.17 18.36 -4.38
CA HIS A 60 24.60 18.60 -3.00
C HIS A 60 23.74 19.65 -2.36
N HIS A 61 23.34 19.44 -1.13
CA HIS A 61 22.40 20.27 -0.40
C HIS A 61 22.78 20.38 1.07
N THR A 62 22.11 21.29 1.75
CA THR A 62 22.15 21.40 3.22
C THR A 62 20.74 21.37 3.79
N LEU A 63 20.59 20.84 4.99
CA LEU A 63 19.35 20.83 5.77
C LEU A 63 19.65 21.34 7.18
N SER A 64 18.87 22.30 7.65
CA SER A 64 18.93 22.73 9.05
C SER A 64 17.99 21.84 9.89
N LEU A 65 18.55 21.10 10.84
CA LEU A 65 17.83 20.17 11.70
C LEU A 65 18.33 20.34 13.14
N ASP A 66 17.45 20.66 14.08
CA ASP A 66 17.77 20.86 15.51
C ASP A 66 18.96 21.82 15.73
N GLY A 67 18.97 22.93 15.01
CA GLY A 67 20.02 23.94 15.08
C GLY A 67 21.36 23.54 14.47
N ARG A 68 21.47 22.37 13.84
CA ARG A 68 22.66 21.88 13.13
C ARG A 68 22.44 21.93 11.62
N THR A 69 23.46 22.28 10.86
CA THR A 69 23.44 22.18 9.39
C THR A 69 24.04 20.84 8.98
N LEU A 70 23.24 20.04 8.30
CA LEU A 70 23.63 18.76 7.72
C LEU A 70 23.89 18.95 6.23
N ALA A 71 25.12 18.71 5.78
CA ALA A 71 25.43 18.62 4.36
C ALA A 71 25.11 17.21 3.87
N TYR A 72 24.44 17.09 2.73
CA TYR A 72 24.07 15.80 2.18
C TYR A 72 24.10 15.77 0.65
N THR A 73 24.35 14.58 0.13
CA THR A 73 24.25 14.27 -1.30
C THR A 73 22.89 13.62 -1.59
N ALA A 74 22.15 14.20 -2.54
CA ALA A 74 20.94 13.64 -3.10
C ALA A 74 21.24 12.98 -4.45
N ARG A 75 20.77 11.76 -4.64
CA ARG A 75 20.92 11.00 -5.89
C ARG A 75 19.55 10.52 -6.37
N ALA A 76 19.17 10.86 -7.59
CA ALA A 76 18.02 10.30 -8.28
C ALA A 76 18.53 9.47 -9.46
N GLY A 77 18.17 8.19 -9.51
CA GLY A 77 18.75 7.28 -10.51
C GLY A 77 18.00 5.97 -10.65
N THR A 78 18.58 5.05 -11.39
CA THR A 78 18.00 3.70 -11.57
C THR A 78 19.02 2.60 -11.31
N ILE A 79 18.56 1.52 -10.66
CA ILE A 79 19.30 0.26 -10.57
C ILE A 79 18.66 -0.75 -11.53
N THR A 80 19.51 -1.39 -12.35
CA THR A 80 19.08 -2.43 -13.28
C THR A 80 19.00 -3.77 -12.58
N LEU A 81 17.80 -4.38 -12.59
CA LEU A 81 17.58 -5.76 -12.17
C LEU A 81 17.85 -6.72 -13.32
N ARG A 82 18.23 -7.96 -12.99
CA ARG A 82 18.60 -8.98 -13.95
C ARG A 82 18.01 -10.34 -13.58
N ASN A 83 17.75 -11.16 -14.58
CA ASN A 83 17.35 -12.56 -14.38
C ASN A 83 18.55 -13.46 -14.03
N ILE A 84 18.31 -14.76 -13.92
CA ILE A 84 19.33 -15.75 -13.56
C ILE A 84 20.45 -15.87 -14.62
N ASP A 85 20.16 -15.53 -15.87
CA ASP A 85 21.12 -15.51 -16.98
C ASP A 85 21.85 -14.16 -17.11
N ASP A 86 21.77 -13.32 -16.07
CA ASP A 86 22.34 -11.95 -16.00
C ASP A 86 21.81 -10.99 -17.09
N GLN A 87 20.66 -11.30 -17.71
CA GLN A 87 20.01 -10.42 -18.67
C GLN A 87 19.21 -9.34 -17.95
N PRO A 88 19.26 -8.08 -18.41
CA PRO A 88 18.52 -6.99 -17.80
C PRO A 88 17.01 -7.16 -17.99
N THR A 89 16.24 -6.98 -16.91
CA THR A 89 14.79 -7.20 -16.87
C THR A 89 13.99 -5.96 -16.47
N ALA A 90 14.53 -5.13 -15.56
CA ALA A 90 13.89 -3.87 -15.17
C ALA A 90 14.95 -2.84 -14.79
N ARG A 91 14.57 -1.56 -14.90
CA ARG A 91 15.20 -0.46 -14.18
C ARG A 91 14.27 0.01 -13.09
N VAL A 92 14.72 -0.05 -11.86
CA VAL A 92 13.98 0.41 -10.67
C VAL A 92 14.50 1.79 -10.33
N PHE A 93 13.61 2.77 -10.31
CA PHE A 93 13.94 4.14 -9.94
C PHE A 93 14.03 4.29 -8.43
N TYR A 94 14.97 5.11 -7.97
CA TYR A 94 15.13 5.44 -6.56
C TYR A 94 15.63 6.87 -6.38
N THR A 95 15.41 7.39 -5.18
CA THR A 95 16.03 8.62 -4.70
C THR A 95 16.72 8.32 -3.37
N ALA A 96 18.02 8.62 -3.28
CA ALA A 96 18.80 8.42 -2.06
C ALA A 96 19.30 9.76 -1.52
N TYR A 97 19.25 9.91 -0.20
CA TYR A 97 19.83 11.03 0.53
C TYR A 97 20.86 10.48 1.52
N THR A 98 22.11 10.88 1.34
CA THR A 98 23.24 10.38 2.12
C THR A 98 23.95 11.53 2.82
N LEU A 99 24.19 11.40 4.12
CA LEU A 99 24.90 12.40 4.91
C LEU A 99 26.37 12.45 4.48
N ASP A 100 26.84 13.64 4.10
CA ASP A 100 28.22 13.85 3.66
C ASP A 100 29.20 13.67 4.83
N GLY A 101 30.38 13.09 4.54
CA GLY A 101 31.44 12.87 5.51
C GLY A 101 31.20 11.72 6.49
N ALA A 102 30.05 11.06 6.46
CA ALA A 102 29.80 9.87 7.27
C ALA A 102 30.48 8.62 6.69
N ASP A 103 30.96 7.71 7.56
CA ASP A 103 31.49 6.41 7.14
C ASP A 103 30.34 5.49 6.66
N PRO A 104 30.26 5.16 5.36
CA PRO A 104 29.16 4.34 4.83
C PRO A 104 29.06 2.97 5.49
N SER A 105 30.15 2.40 6.01
CA SER A 105 30.14 1.08 6.63
C SER A 105 29.49 1.06 8.02
N LYS A 106 29.44 2.22 8.68
CA LYS A 106 28.91 2.35 10.06
C LYS A 106 27.57 3.08 10.10
N ARG A 107 27.31 3.91 9.11
CA ARG A 107 26.08 4.68 9.02
C ARG A 107 24.92 3.78 8.64
N ALA A 108 23.80 3.91 9.34
CA ALA A 108 22.58 3.20 9.02
C ALA A 108 22.04 3.58 7.63
N VAL A 109 21.36 2.65 6.97
CA VAL A 109 20.60 2.87 5.74
C VAL A 109 19.19 2.33 5.88
N THR A 110 18.22 3.16 5.55
CA THR A 110 16.80 2.80 5.55
C THR A 110 16.27 2.79 4.12
N PHE A 111 15.65 1.68 3.73
CA PHE A 111 14.96 1.51 2.47
C PHE A 111 13.47 1.76 2.67
N LEU A 112 12.95 2.85 2.06
CA LEU A 112 11.58 3.31 2.22
C LEU A 112 10.79 3.05 0.93
N TYR A 113 9.53 2.63 1.07
CA TYR A 113 8.65 2.40 -0.07
C TYR A 113 7.17 2.45 0.32
N ASN A 114 6.38 3.04 -0.57
CA ASN A 114 4.92 2.99 -0.52
C ASN A 114 4.40 1.64 -1.01
N GLY A 115 3.12 1.44 -0.84
CA GLY A 115 2.39 0.22 -1.16
C GLY A 115 1.57 0.28 -2.45
N GLY A 116 0.29 0.16 -2.30
CA GLY A 116 -0.71 0.01 -3.34
C GLY A 116 -1.28 -1.42 -3.37
N PRO A 117 -0.69 -2.41 -4.05
CA PRO A 117 0.51 -2.37 -4.89
C PRO A 117 0.33 -1.49 -6.13
N GLY A 118 1.41 -0.83 -6.57
CA GLY A 118 1.40 0.02 -7.77
C GLY A 118 1.73 1.49 -7.54
N SER A 119 1.81 1.92 -6.29
CA SER A 119 2.22 3.28 -5.96
C SER A 119 3.72 3.48 -6.13
N SER A 120 4.11 4.66 -6.60
CA SER A 120 5.49 5.13 -6.44
C SER A 120 5.72 5.61 -5.02
N THR A 121 6.98 5.78 -4.63
CA THR A 121 7.35 6.22 -3.28
C THR A 121 7.38 7.76 -3.14
N MET A 122 6.65 8.47 -4.01
CA MET A 122 6.60 9.94 -3.93
C MET A 122 5.91 10.42 -2.65
N TRP A 123 4.93 9.68 -2.14
CA TRP A 123 4.16 10.01 -0.95
C TRP A 123 5.08 10.05 0.29
N LEU A 124 5.77 8.96 0.59
CA LEU A 124 6.76 8.93 1.67
C LEU A 124 7.89 9.91 1.44
N ARG A 125 8.42 10.03 0.21
CA ARG A 125 9.54 10.92 -0.09
C ARG A 125 9.19 12.38 0.14
N MET A 126 8.02 12.82 -0.32
CA MET A 126 7.61 14.23 -0.27
C MET A 126 6.72 14.58 0.93
N GLY A 127 6.26 13.60 1.68
CA GLY A 127 5.36 13.83 2.81
C GLY A 127 5.99 13.53 4.18
N SER A 128 6.89 12.53 4.26
CA SER A 128 7.35 12.00 5.54
C SER A 128 8.74 12.51 5.96
N PHE A 129 9.77 11.69 5.81
CA PHE A 129 11.08 11.87 6.43
C PHE A 129 12.20 12.26 5.47
N GLY A 130 11.90 12.53 4.20
CA GLY A 130 12.86 13.12 3.26
C GLY A 130 13.34 14.50 3.73
N PRO A 131 14.41 15.06 3.11
CA PRO A 131 14.94 16.37 3.51
C PRO A 131 13.98 17.54 3.24
N VAL A 132 13.05 17.36 2.31
CA VAL A 132 12.02 18.34 1.97
C VAL A 132 10.65 17.66 1.99
N ARG A 133 9.60 18.47 2.14
CA ARG A 133 8.22 17.98 2.04
C ARG A 133 7.32 18.97 1.31
N VAL A 134 6.22 18.47 0.78
CA VAL A 134 5.15 19.30 0.22
C VAL A 134 4.33 19.91 1.35
N ALA A 135 3.98 21.19 1.21
CA ALA A 135 3.07 21.85 2.14
C ALA A 135 1.62 21.57 1.73
N THR A 136 0.90 20.83 2.54
CA THR A 136 -0.53 20.50 2.37
C THR A 136 -1.36 21.11 3.49
N ALA A 137 -2.67 21.23 3.28
CA ALA A 137 -3.61 21.55 4.34
C ALA A 137 -3.84 20.33 5.24
N ASP A 138 -4.05 20.55 6.53
CA ASP A 138 -4.36 19.49 7.50
C ASP A 138 -5.86 19.22 7.53
N GLY A 139 -6.25 18.00 7.16
CA GLY A 139 -7.65 17.57 7.16
C GLY A 139 -8.57 18.32 6.17
N GLY A 140 -8.00 19.05 5.22
CA GLY A 140 -8.77 19.86 4.27
C GLY A 140 -8.14 19.92 2.88
N LEU A 141 -8.85 20.55 1.93
CA LEU A 141 -8.38 20.72 0.56
C LEU A 141 -7.11 21.57 0.51
N THR A 142 -6.06 21.03 -0.11
CA THR A 142 -4.91 21.83 -0.53
C THR A 142 -5.34 22.70 -1.71
N GLY A 143 -5.11 24.02 -1.61
CA GLY A 143 -5.53 24.97 -2.66
C GLY A 143 -4.91 24.68 -4.02
N PRO A 144 -5.27 25.44 -5.05
CA PRO A 144 -4.71 25.28 -6.39
C PRO A 144 -3.23 25.68 -6.44
N PRO A 145 -2.49 25.30 -7.54
CA PRO A 145 -1.11 25.73 -7.71
C PRO A 145 -0.97 27.27 -7.72
N PRO A 146 0.23 27.81 -7.35
CA PRO A 146 1.50 27.10 -7.19
C PRO A 146 1.65 26.43 -5.82
N TYR A 147 2.06 25.16 -5.83
CA TYR A 147 2.34 24.41 -4.61
C TYR A 147 3.74 24.70 -4.08
N ARG A 148 3.94 24.51 -2.77
CA ARG A 148 5.21 24.79 -2.10
C ARG A 148 5.89 23.55 -1.60
N ILE A 149 7.21 23.49 -1.81
CA ILE A 149 8.12 22.58 -1.15
C ILE A 149 8.78 23.34 0.00
N VAL A 150 8.88 22.74 1.15
CA VAL A 150 9.49 23.31 2.35
C VAL A 150 10.56 22.38 2.90
N ASP A 151 11.56 22.92 3.58
CA ASP A 151 12.52 22.13 4.32
C ASP A 151 11.81 21.31 5.40
N ASN A 152 12.26 20.09 5.60
CA ASN A 152 11.60 19.16 6.50
C ASN A 152 12.35 19.07 7.84
N GLN A 153 11.85 19.75 8.84
CA GLN A 153 12.38 19.67 10.21
C GLN A 153 12.19 18.30 10.88
N TYR A 154 11.45 17.39 10.23
CA TYR A 154 11.20 16.04 10.69
C TYR A 154 11.96 14.98 9.88
N SER A 155 13.00 15.40 9.15
CA SER A 155 13.82 14.45 8.38
C SER A 155 14.58 13.52 9.32
N LEU A 156 14.64 12.22 8.96
CA LEU A 156 15.48 11.24 9.66
C LEU A 156 16.92 11.18 9.15
N LEU A 157 17.32 12.18 8.33
CA LEU A 157 18.66 12.18 7.74
C LEU A 157 19.78 12.31 8.79
N ASP A 158 19.50 12.75 9.99
CA ASP A 158 20.49 12.76 11.08
C ASP A 158 20.70 11.36 11.71
N LYS A 159 19.76 10.44 11.56
CA LYS A 159 19.81 9.07 12.12
C LYS A 159 20.28 8.04 11.08
N THR A 160 19.83 8.14 9.86
CA THR A 160 20.02 7.13 8.81
C THR A 160 20.09 7.78 7.43
N ASP A 161 20.80 7.16 6.50
CA ASP A 161 20.64 7.51 5.10
C ASP A 161 19.31 6.95 4.59
N LEU A 162 18.66 7.69 3.69
CA LEU A 162 17.30 7.40 3.24
C LEU A 162 17.32 7.01 1.76
N VAL A 163 16.76 5.85 1.44
CA VAL A 163 16.66 5.33 0.06
C VAL A 163 15.19 5.05 -0.25
N PHE A 164 14.57 5.95 -1.00
CA PHE A 164 13.18 5.82 -1.44
C PHE A 164 13.15 5.07 -2.77
N ILE A 165 12.48 3.92 -2.80
CA ILE A 165 12.45 2.98 -3.93
C ILE A 165 11.07 2.97 -4.56
N ASP A 166 10.96 3.29 -5.85
CA ASP A 166 9.71 3.12 -6.59
C ASP A 166 9.54 1.66 -7.02
N MET A 167 8.33 1.13 -6.93
CA MET A 167 8.01 -0.23 -7.38
C MET A 167 8.35 -0.42 -8.87
N PRO A 168 8.78 -1.62 -9.32
CA PRO A 168 9.02 -1.90 -10.74
C PRO A 168 7.82 -1.57 -11.62
N GLY A 169 8.00 -0.63 -12.55
CA GLY A 169 6.95 -0.12 -13.43
C GLY A 169 6.35 1.21 -13.01
N SER A 170 6.43 1.59 -11.72
CA SER A 170 6.03 2.91 -11.23
C SER A 170 7.18 3.93 -11.30
N GLY A 171 6.91 5.19 -10.96
CA GLY A 171 7.87 6.28 -11.04
C GLY A 171 8.51 6.42 -12.42
N TYR A 172 9.82 6.49 -12.45
CA TYR A 172 10.60 6.38 -13.69
C TYR A 172 11.07 4.96 -13.98
N GLY A 173 10.70 3.98 -13.14
CA GLY A 173 10.99 2.57 -13.37
C GLY A 173 10.33 2.01 -14.62
N ARG A 174 11.01 1.12 -15.35
CA ARG A 174 10.49 0.47 -16.57
C ARG A 174 11.01 -0.96 -16.69
N PHE A 175 10.17 -1.83 -17.22
CA PHE A 175 10.63 -3.15 -17.69
C PHE A 175 11.48 -2.97 -18.93
N ILE A 176 12.54 -3.76 -19.06
CA ILE A 176 13.51 -3.68 -20.15
C ILE A 176 13.98 -5.09 -20.55
N GLY A 177 14.52 -5.20 -21.75
CA GLY A 177 15.09 -6.47 -22.23
C GLY A 177 14.09 -7.61 -22.18
N ALA A 178 14.41 -8.65 -21.41
CA ALA A 178 13.59 -9.84 -21.26
C ALA A 178 12.47 -9.71 -20.19
N GLY A 179 12.44 -8.61 -19.43
CA GLY A 179 11.53 -8.47 -18.30
C GLY A 179 10.09 -8.13 -18.71
N THR A 180 9.16 -8.75 -18.02
CA THR A 180 7.71 -8.57 -18.21
C THR A 180 7.02 -8.21 -16.89
N ARG A 181 5.74 -7.85 -16.94
CA ARG A 181 4.92 -7.60 -15.74
C ARG A 181 4.93 -8.80 -14.78
N LYS A 182 4.83 -10.01 -15.31
CA LYS A 182 4.76 -11.26 -14.55
C LYS A 182 6.01 -11.54 -13.69
N ASP A 183 7.13 -10.94 -14.05
CA ASP A 183 8.38 -11.11 -13.29
C ASP A 183 8.45 -10.21 -12.05
N PHE A 184 7.48 -9.28 -11.88
CA PHE A 184 7.54 -8.23 -10.87
C PHE A 184 6.21 -7.97 -10.15
N TRP A 185 5.06 -8.29 -10.79
CA TRP A 185 3.74 -7.97 -10.27
C TRP A 185 3.10 -9.17 -9.59
N GLY A 186 3.50 -9.36 -8.36
CA GLY A 186 3.01 -10.37 -7.45
C GLY A 186 3.70 -10.24 -6.10
N VAL A 187 3.17 -10.89 -5.09
CA VAL A 187 3.67 -10.77 -3.71
C VAL A 187 5.12 -11.23 -3.60
N ASP A 188 5.42 -12.40 -4.14
CA ASP A 188 6.77 -12.97 -4.07
C ASP A 188 7.71 -12.32 -5.08
N GLU A 189 7.23 -12.01 -6.28
CA GLU A 189 7.97 -11.38 -7.35
C GLU A 189 8.39 -9.95 -6.97
N ASP A 190 7.49 -9.19 -6.35
CA ASP A 190 7.74 -7.84 -5.84
C ASP A 190 8.79 -7.85 -4.73
N ALA A 191 8.63 -8.73 -3.73
CA ALA A 191 9.61 -8.88 -2.66
C ALA A 191 11.00 -9.29 -3.19
N ALA A 192 11.05 -10.19 -4.18
CA ALA A 192 12.30 -10.61 -4.82
C ALA A 192 12.95 -9.44 -5.59
N ALA A 193 12.17 -8.61 -6.28
CA ALA A 193 12.66 -7.43 -6.99
C ALA A 193 13.29 -6.41 -6.03
N PHE A 194 12.60 -6.11 -4.92
CA PHE A 194 13.14 -5.23 -3.87
C PHE A 194 14.37 -5.83 -3.19
N GLY A 195 14.39 -7.14 -2.96
CA GLY A 195 15.55 -7.84 -2.43
C GLY A 195 16.77 -7.74 -3.36
N GLN A 196 16.57 -7.94 -4.65
CA GLN A 196 17.64 -7.76 -5.65
C GLN A 196 18.11 -6.30 -5.73
N PHE A 197 17.18 -5.33 -5.65
CA PHE A 197 17.52 -3.91 -5.60
C PHE A 197 18.40 -3.61 -4.39
N ILE A 198 18.01 -4.03 -3.19
CA ILE A 198 18.77 -3.81 -1.95
C ILE A 198 20.16 -4.42 -2.05
N GLN A 199 20.27 -5.67 -2.50
CA GLN A 199 21.55 -6.33 -2.67
C GLN A 199 22.48 -5.56 -3.63
N ARG A 200 21.95 -5.07 -4.75
CA ARG A 200 22.70 -4.25 -5.70
C ARG A 200 23.06 -2.88 -5.13
N TYR A 201 22.16 -2.26 -4.40
CA TYR A 201 22.42 -0.97 -3.75
C TYR A 201 23.55 -1.07 -2.73
N VAL A 202 23.50 -2.04 -1.81
CA VAL A 202 24.54 -2.20 -0.80
C VAL A 202 25.89 -2.57 -1.42
N THR A 203 25.91 -3.27 -2.57
CA THR A 203 27.10 -3.56 -3.34
C THR A 203 27.67 -2.31 -4.02
N ASN A 204 26.83 -1.58 -4.75
CA ASN A 204 27.26 -0.42 -5.54
C ASN A 204 27.75 0.74 -4.68
N PHE A 205 27.21 0.88 -3.46
CA PHE A 205 27.50 2.00 -2.56
C PHE A 205 28.30 1.59 -1.31
N ASN A 206 28.89 0.37 -1.33
CA ASN A 206 29.71 -0.15 -0.22
C ASN A 206 29.02 -0.14 1.15
N ARG A 207 27.76 -0.64 1.18
CA ARG A 207 26.89 -0.62 2.38
C ARG A 207 26.70 -2.01 3.02
N TRP A 208 27.55 -2.98 2.69
CA TRP A 208 27.43 -4.35 3.21
C TRP A 208 27.53 -4.44 4.73
N ASN A 209 28.28 -3.55 5.36
CA ASN A 209 28.44 -3.53 6.82
C ASN A 209 27.54 -2.49 7.52
N SER A 210 26.72 -1.74 6.77
CA SER A 210 25.78 -0.76 7.35
C SER A 210 24.68 -1.46 8.15
N PRO A 211 24.23 -0.90 9.29
CA PRO A 211 22.95 -1.25 9.86
C PRO A 211 21.82 -0.98 8.87
N ARG A 212 20.91 -1.94 8.67
CA ARG A 212 19.89 -1.90 7.64
C ARG A 212 18.49 -1.92 8.22
N PHE A 213 17.64 -1.05 7.64
CA PHE A 213 16.24 -0.91 8.03
C PHE A 213 15.34 -0.96 6.80
N LEU A 214 14.14 -1.52 6.96
CA LEU A 214 13.03 -1.40 6.02
C LEU A 214 11.99 -0.45 6.57
N PHE A 215 11.36 0.30 5.70
CA PHE A 215 10.25 1.19 6.04
C PHE A 215 9.16 1.05 4.96
N GLY A 216 8.13 0.28 5.26
CA GLY A 216 6.99 0.07 4.36
C GLY A 216 5.75 0.80 4.84
N GLU A 217 4.99 1.35 3.89
CA GLU A 217 3.66 1.92 4.12
C GLU A 217 2.62 1.13 3.35
N SER A 218 1.45 0.85 4.00
CA SER A 218 0.33 0.16 3.33
C SER A 218 0.73 -1.25 2.86
N TYR A 219 0.44 -1.63 1.62
CA TYR A 219 0.98 -2.84 1.00
C TYR A 219 2.52 -2.93 1.11
N GLY A 220 3.22 -1.82 1.27
CA GLY A 220 4.66 -1.82 1.59
C GLY A 220 4.99 -2.58 2.88
N THR A 221 4.07 -2.74 3.81
CA THR A 221 4.24 -3.55 5.03
C THR A 221 4.09 -5.05 4.74
N THR A 222 3.19 -5.42 3.82
CA THR A 222 3.13 -6.76 3.21
C THR A 222 4.46 -7.10 2.58
N ARG A 223 4.97 -6.21 1.72
CA ARG A 223 6.30 -6.33 1.12
C ARG A 223 7.39 -6.47 2.17
N SER A 224 7.41 -5.62 3.20
CA SER A 224 8.41 -5.67 4.27
C SER A 224 8.46 -7.01 4.98
N SER A 225 7.32 -7.62 5.22
CA SER A 225 7.21 -8.92 5.89
C SER A 225 7.85 -10.04 5.06
N VAL A 226 7.45 -10.16 3.79
CA VAL A 226 8.03 -11.15 2.87
C VAL A 226 9.50 -10.85 2.55
N LEU A 227 9.84 -9.59 2.34
CA LEU A 227 11.20 -9.13 2.03
C LEU A 227 12.17 -9.38 3.19
N ALA A 228 11.74 -9.22 4.44
CA ALA A 228 12.59 -9.48 5.60
C ALA A 228 13.04 -10.94 5.62
N LYS A 229 12.10 -11.87 5.43
CA LYS A 229 12.42 -13.29 5.29
C LYS A 229 13.30 -13.55 4.06
N TYR A 230 12.94 -13.00 2.91
CA TYR A 230 13.69 -13.15 1.66
C TYR A 230 15.16 -12.73 1.79
N LEU A 231 15.42 -11.59 2.42
CA LEU A 231 16.77 -11.08 2.66
C LEU A 231 17.54 -11.96 3.65
N GLN A 232 16.89 -12.39 4.73
CA GLN A 232 17.48 -13.24 5.75
C GLN A 232 17.88 -14.61 5.20
N ASP A 233 17.06 -15.22 4.35
CA ASP A 233 17.35 -16.49 3.66
C ASP A 233 18.60 -16.36 2.74
N ARG A 234 19.02 -15.13 2.41
CA ARG A 234 20.20 -14.80 1.61
C ARG A 234 21.35 -14.21 2.41
N GLY A 235 21.30 -14.31 3.73
CA GLY A 235 22.35 -13.82 4.62
C GLY A 235 22.41 -12.29 4.75
N ILE A 236 21.36 -11.57 4.36
CA ILE A 236 21.26 -10.11 4.48
C ILE A 236 20.43 -9.77 5.70
N GLY A 237 21.08 -9.58 6.84
CA GLY A 237 20.43 -9.27 8.12
C GLY A 237 19.86 -7.85 8.16
N LEU A 238 18.77 -7.68 8.92
CA LEU A 238 18.13 -6.39 9.20
C LEU A 238 18.26 -6.06 10.69
N ASN A 239 18.42 -4.77 11.01
CA ASN A 239 18.38 -4.26 12.38
C ASN A 239 16.96 -3.91 12.80
N GLY A 240 16.12 -3.48 11.86
CA GLY A 240 14.73 -3.18 12.18
C GLY A 240 13.84 -2.95 10.97
N ILE A 241 12.54 -2.93 11.26
CA ILE A 241 11.46 -2.69 10.27
C ILE A 241 10.50 -1.67 10.85
N VAL A 242 10.17 -0.65 10.08
CA VAL A 242 9.05 0.26 10.35
C VAL A 242 7.87 -0.16 9.46
N LEU A 243 6.76 -0.43 10.10
CA LEU A 243 5.49 -0.79 9.47
C LEU A 243 4.52 0.38 9.69
N LEU A 244 4.28 1.17 8.65
CA LEU A 244 3.35 2.28 8.68
C LEU A 244 2.03 1.85 8.03
N SER A 245 0.93 1.95 8.79
CA SER A 245 -0.43 1.66 8.30
C SER A 245 -0.50 0.29 7.62
N SER A 246 -0.43 -0.76 8.45
CA SER A 246 -0.07 -2.11 8.01
C SER A 246 -1.20 -2.89 7.35
N PHE A 247 -0.89 -3.56 6.24
CA PHE A 247 -1.72 -4.57 5.59
C PHE A 247 -0.99 -5.92 5.61
N LEU A 248 -1.36 -6.81 6.55
CA LEU A 248 -0.62 -8.05 6.82
C LEU A 248 -1.43 -9.32 6.54
N ASN A 249 -2.75 -9.25 6.68
CA ASN A 249 -3.63 -10.41 6.58
C ASN A 249 -5.01 -10.01 6.07
N SER A 250 -5.29 -10.26 4.82
CA SER A 250 -6.55 -9.88 4.18
C SER A 250 -7.79 -10.61 4.72
N ASN A 251 -7.62 -11.66 5.55
CA ASN A 251 -8.77 -12.29 6.23
C ASN A 251 -9.40 -11.39 7.30
N ILE A 252 -8.67 -10.41 7.81
CA ILE A 252 -9.09 -9.56 8.92
C ILE A 252 -9.08 -8.07 8.58
N ASP A 253 -8.32 -7.68 7.53
CA ASP A 253 -8.12 -6.28 7.15
C ASP A 253 -9.04 -5.82 6.03
N TYR A 254 -9.73 -6.73 5.33
CA TYR A 254 -10.47 -6.39 4.14
C TYR A 254 -11.95 -6.67 4.26
N ASN A 255 -12.73 -5.64 4.01
CA ASN A 255 -14.19 -5.66 3.96
C ASN A 255 -14.62 -4.97 2.67
N ASP A 256 -14.70 -5.74 1.57
CA ASP A 256 -15.01 -5.25 0.21
C ASP A 256 -16.50 -4.93 -0.03
N GLY A 257 -17.23 -4.60 1.02
CA GLY A 257 -18.65 -4.30 0.92
C GLY A 257 -19.56 -5.50 0.71
N ALA A 258 -19.02 -6.72 0.74
CA ALA A 258 -19.83 -7.94 0.67
C ALA A 258 -20.46 -8.24 2.04
N PRO A 259 -21.74 -7.93 2.26
CA PRO A 259 -22.37 -8.11 3.58
C PRO A 259 -22.70 -9.57 3.90
N ILE A 260 -22.37 -10.51 3.01
CA ILE A 260 -22.81 -11.91 3.12
C ILE A 260 -21.62 -12.84 2.88
N GLY A 261 -21.35 -13.70 3.87
CA GLY A 261 -20.39 -14.80 3.75
C GLY A 261 -18.93 -14.47 4.00
N GLY A 262 -18.62 -13.24 4.43
CA GLY A 262 -17.29 -12.83 4.87
C GLY A 262 -17.05 -13.11 6.35
N GLY A 263 -15.81 -12.94 6.80
CA GLY A 263 -15.47 -13.06 8.22
C GLY A 263 -15.99 -11.86 9.02
N ASP A 264 -16.60 -12.11 10.15
CA ASP A 264 -17.11 -11.07 11.05
C ASP A 264 -16.00 -10.23 11.69
N TRP A 265 -14.76 -10.71 11.62
CA TRP A 265 -13.59 -10.00 12.16
C TRP A 265 -13.38 -8.61 11.56
N ALA A 266 -13.63 -8.42 10.27
CA ALA A 266 -13.47 -7.11 9.64
C ALA A 266 -14.36 -6.05 10.32
N TYR A 267 -15.63 -6.34 10.58
CA TYR A 267 -16.55 -5.41 11.24
C TYR A 267 -16.10 -5.06 12.66
N VAL A 268 -15.59 -6.05 13.40
CA VAL A 268 -15.08 -5.86 14.76
C VAL A 268 -13.83 -4.97 14.75
N LEU A 269 -12.90 -5.20 13.81
CA LEU A 269 -11.60 -4.55 13.80
C LEU A 269 -11.64 -3.15 13.14
N TYR A 270 -12.66 -2.85 12.33
CA TYR A 270 -12.91 -1.50 11.79
C TYR A 270 -13.66 -0.59 12.77
N LEU A 271 -14.45 -1.16 13.68
CA LEU A 271 -15.32 -0.39 14.59
C LEU A 271 -14.58 0.70 15.40
N PRO A 272 -13.36 0.48 15.95
CA PRO A 272 -12.64 1.55 16.64
C PRO A 272 -12.27 2.74 15.73
N THR A 273 -11.97 2.50 14.45
CA THR A 273 -11.73 3.56 13.46
C THR A 273 -13.03 4.30 13.10
N GLU A 274 -14.16 3.60 12.98
CA GLU A 274 -15.48 4.21 12.79
C GLU A 274 -15.84 5.13 13.96
N ALA A 275 -15.60 4.65 15.18
CA ALA A 275 -15.87 5.43 16.40
C ALA A 275 -14.95 6.67 16.49
N ALA A 276 -13.68 6.52 16.18
CA ALA A 276 -12.73 7.63 16.12
C ALA A 276 -13.15 8.68 15.09
N THR A 277 -13.59 8.24 13.91
CA THR A 277 -14.08 9.11 12.84
C THR A 277 -15.36 9.85 13.25
N ALA A 278 -16.33 9.15 13.83
CA ALA A 278 -17.57 9.75 14.34
C ALA A 278 -17.27 10.78 15.46
N TRP A 279 -16.30 10.47 16.32
CA TRP A 279 -15.80 11.38 17.35
C TRP A 279 -15.21 12.66 16.74
N TYR A 280 -14.33 12.52 15.75
CA TYR A 280 -13.69 13.65 15.08
C TYR A 280 -14.71 14.58 14.41
N HIS A 281 -15.70 14.02 13.71
CA HIS A 281 -16.74 14.77 13.03
C HIS A 281 -17.88 15.24 13.93
N ARG A 282 -17.77 15.04 15.26
CA ARG A 282 -18.78 15.43 16.26
C ARG A 282 -20.16 14.82 15.98
N ALA A 283 -20.16 13.59 15.49
CA ALA A 283 -21.40 12.85 15.25
C ALA A 283 -21.91 12.09 16.48
N LEU A 284 -21.15 12.08 17.59
CA LEU A 284 -21.48 11.39 18.83
C LEU A 284 -22.03 12.35 19.88
N ASN A 285 -22.97 11.85 20.71
CA ASN A 285 -23.54 12.60 21.84
C ASN A 285 -22.64 12.46 23.08
N ASN A 286 -22.03 13.56 23.53
CA ASN A 286 -21.19 13.63 24.74
C ASN A 286 -20.16 12.49 24.84
N PRO A 287 -19.32 12.25 23.81
CA PRO A 287 -18.33 11.18 23.87
C PRO A 287 -17.25 11.48 24.92
N PRO A 288 -16.63 10.44 25.52
CA PRO A 288 -15.44 10.62 26.32
C PRO A 288 -14.25 11.09 25.47
N PRO A 289 -13.09 11.43 26.06
CA PRO A 289 -11.86 11.67 25.31
C PRO A 289 -11.53 10.49 24.38
N LEU A 290 -10.93 10.78 23.22
CA LEU A 290 -10.70 9.80 22.14
C LEU A 290 -10.10 8.48 22.61
N ASN A 291 -9.02 8.53 23.40
CA ASN A 291 -8.35 7.30 23.87
C ASN A 291 -9.24 6.43 24.78
N ALA A 292 -10.10 7.06 25.58
CA ALA A 292 -11.06 6.33 26.41
C ALA A 292 -12.16 5.69 25.56
N LEU A 293 -12.65 6.41 24.55
CA LEU A 293 -13.63 5.89 23.58
C LEU A 293 -13.05 4.67 22.84
N ILE A 294 -11.84 4.80 22.30
CA ILE A 294 -11.16 3.71 21.59
C ILE A 294 -11.07 2.47 22.46
N SER A 295 -10.57 2.61 23.69
CA SER A 295 -10.43 1.45 24.61
C SER A 295 -11.78 0.80 24.96
N GLU A 296 -12.83 1.60 25.09
CA GLU A 296 -14.19 1.09 25.33
C GLU A 296 -14.70 0.31 24.11
N VAL A 297 -14.49 0.85 22.89
CA VAL A 297 -14.94 0.26 21.65
C VAL A 297 -14.16 -1.01 21.28
N GLU A 298 -12.85 -1.02 21.49
CA GLU A 298 -12.00 -2.22 21.33
C GLU A 298 -12.50 -3.37 22.21
N ASN A 299 -12.78 -3.07 23.49
CA ASN A 299 -13.31 -4.08 24.39
C ASN A 299 -14.69 -4.58 23.96
N PHE A 300 -15.62 -3.67 23.61
CA PHE A 300 -16.95 -4.04 23.11
C PHE A 300 -16.84 -4.88 21.83
N GLY A 301 -15.97 -4.49 20.91
CA GLY A 301 -15.74 -5.19 19.65
C GLY A 301 -15.33 -6.65 19.85
N LEU A 302 -14.32 -6.87 20.70
CA LEU A 302 -13.77 -8.21 20.93
C LEU A 302 -14.62 -9.10 21.85
N THR A 303 -15.62 -8.55 22.51
CA THR A 303 -16.47 -9.30 23.45
C THR A 303 -17.90 -9.37 22.94
N GLU A 304 -18.73 -8.41 23.29
CA GLU A 304 -20.16 -8.43 23.06
C GLU A 304 -20.53 -8.40 21.55
N TYR A 305 -19.81 -7.60 20.75
CA TYR A 305 -20.13 -7.46 19.33
C TYR A 305 -19.72 -8.69 18.53
N LEU A 306 -18.52 -9.21 18.75
CA LEU A 306 -18.07 -10.45 18.11
C LEU A 306 -18.97 -11.64 18.48
N ASP A 307 -19.37 -11.74 19.74
CA ASP A 307 -20.25 -12.79 20.23
C ASP A 307 -21.65 -12.68 19.56
N ALA A 308 -22.20 -11.47 19.51
CA ALA A 308 -23.47 -11.22 18.83
C ALA A 308 -23.45 -11.54 17.32
N LEU A 309 -22.35 -11.18 16.64
CA LEU A 309 -22.17 -11.53 15.22
C LEU A 309 -22.08 -13.06 15.04
N GLY A 310 -21.41 -13.74 15.96
CA GLY A 310 -21.25 -15.20 15.94
C GLY A 310 -22.56 -15.97 16.17
N GLU A 311 -23.48 -15.46 16.98
CA GLU A 311 -24.82 -16.04 17.17
C GLU A 311 -25.71 -15.91 15.91
N GLY A 312 -25.48 -14.87 15.08
CA GLY A 312 -26.21 -14.66 13.83
C GLY A 312 -27.73 -14.66 14.01
N ALA A 313 -28.43 -15.54 13.32
CA ALA A 313 -29.90 -15.64 13.41
C ALA A 313 -30.41 -16.20 14.75
N GLN A 314 -29.54 -16.70 15.61
CA GLN A 314 -29.90 -17.20 16.95
C GLN A 314 -29.79 -16.09 18.02
N LEU A 315 -29.30 -14.91 17.69
CA LEU A 315 -29.15 -13.80 18.63
C LEU A 315 -30.50 -13.36 19.20
N ALA A 316 -30.62 -13.40 20.53
CA ALA A 316 -31.86 -13.05 21.22
C ALA A 316 -32.25 -11.57 20.94
N PRO A 317 -33.56 -11.26 20.76
CA PRO A 317 -34.01 -9.91 20.41
C PRO A 317 -33.54 -8.80 21.36
N ASP A 318 -33.47 -9.06 22.65
CA ASP A 318 -33.02 -8.07 23.62
C ASP A 318 -31.52 -7.77 23.45
N ARG A 319 -30.70 -8.80 23.28
CA ARG A 319 -29.28 -8.64 23.00
C ARG A 319 -29.04 -7.94 21.66
N TYR A 320 -29.83 -8.27 20.64
CA TYR A 320 -29.78 -7.59 19.35
C TYR A 320 -30.02 -6.08 19.52
N ASN A 321 -31.07 -5.68 20.29
CA ASN A 321 -31.37 -4.29 20.55
C ASN A 321 -30.27 -3.59 21.34
N ASP A 322 -29.66 -4.24 22.33
CA ASP A 322 -28.55 -3.70 23.10
C ASP A 322 -27.32 -3.43 22.21
N VAL A 323 -27.00 -4.35 21.30
CA VAL A 323 -25.88 -4.18 20.35
C VAL A 323 -26.20 -3.04 19.36
N VAL A 324 -27.43 -2.95 18.85
CA VAL A 324 -27.85 -1.82 17.99
C VAL A 324 -27.65 -0.48 18.71
N ALA A 325 -28.10 -0.36 19.97
CA ALA A 325 -27.96 0.87 20.75
C ALA A 325 -26.47 1.23 21.00
N LYS A 326 -25.61 0.24 21.27
CA LYS A 326 -24.17 0.46 21.43
C LYS A 326 -23.51 0.87 20.13
N LEU A 327 -23.80 0.21 19.01
CA LEU A 327 -23.29 0.61 17.68
C LEU A 327 -23.72 2.03 17.33
N HIS A 328 -25.00 2.40 17.57
CA HIS A 328 -25.46 3.78 17.40
C HIS A 328 -24.63 4.78 18.23
N ARG A 329 -24.40 4.46 19.50
CA ARG A 329 -23.61 5.31 20.41
C ARG A 329 -22.18 5.50 19.95
N TYR A 330 -21.53 4.47 19.36
CA TYR A 330 -20.13 4.51 18.94
C TYR A 330 -19.92 5.04 17.53
N THR A 331 -20.87 4.77 16.62
CA THR A 331 -20.73 5.15 15.20
C THR A 331 -21.47 6.43 14.82
N GLY A 332 -22.44 6.88 15.63
CA GLY A 332 -23.30 7.99 15.29
C GLY A 332 -24.34 7.69 14.20
N LEU A 333 -24.34 6.48 13.64
CA LEU A 333 -25.31 6.06 12.62
C LEU A 333 -26.68 5.80 13.27
N SER A 334 -27.77 5.98 12.52
CA SER A 334 -29.12 5.73 13.04
C SER A 334 -29.30 4.23 13.37
N GLU A 335 -30.08 3.93 14.44
CA GLU A 335 -30.42 2.54 14.76
C GLU A 335 -31.10 1.83 13.59
N GLN A 336 -31.95 2.55 12.82
CA GLN A 336 -32.59 1.96 11.65
C GLN A 336 -31.58 1.54 10.58
N TYR A 337 -30.55 2.34 10.34
CA TYR A 337 -29.49 1.99 9.40
C TYR A 337 -28.70 0.76 9.87
N ILE A 338 -28.35 0.71 11.15
CA ILE A 338 -27.65 -0.42 11.78
C ILE A 338 -28.48 -1.71 11.67
N ARG A 339 -29.80 -1.62 11.93
CA ARG A 339 -30.74 -2.76 11.77
C ARG A 339 -30.82 -3.24 10.32
N ASN A 340 -30.95 -2.30 9.37
CA ASN A 340 -30.98 -2.61 7.94
C ASN A 340 -29.68 -3.25 7.44
N SER A 341 -28.58 -2.99 8.12
CA SER A 341 -27.25 -3.56 7.84
C SER A 341 -26.99 -4.88 8.58
N ASN A 342 -27.96 -5.42 9.32
CA ASN A 342 -27.82 -6.62 10.17
C ASN A 342 -26.58 -6.55 11.07
N LEU A 343 -26.34 -5.43 11.71
CA LEU A 343 -25.19 -5.10 12.55
C LEU A 343 -23.85 -5.02 11.80
N ARG A 344 -23.79 -5.30 10.51
CA ARG A 344 -22.56 -5.38 9.67
C ARG A 344 -22.50 -4.18 8.75
N ILE A 345 -21.70 -3.19 9.12
CA ILE A 345 -21.55 -1.94 8.39
C ILE A 345 -20.18 -1.97 7.69
N PRO A 346 -20.14 -2.11 6.36
CA PRO A 346 -18.89 -1.99 5.63
C PRO A 346 -18.34 -0.56 5.73
N TYR A 347 -17.02 -0.42 5.76
CA TYR A 347 -16.38 0.90 5.94
C TYR A 347 -16.74 1.91 4.84
N ASP A 348 -16.88 1.48 3.59
CA ASP A 348 -17.28 2.31 2.45
C ASP A 348 -18.70 2.88 2.63
N ARG A 349 -19.62 2.07 3.17
CA ARG A 349 -20.95 2.50 3.52
C ARG A 349 -20.95 3.45 4.71
N PHE A 350 -20.12 3.19 5.72
CA PHE A 350 -19.94 4.10 6.84
C PHE A 350 -19.45 5.48 6.36
N GLN A 351 -18.45 5.52 5.44
CA GLN A 351 -17.92 6.75 4.87
C GLN A 351 -18.99 7.61 4.20
N SER A 352 -19.92 6.99 3.48
CA SER A 352 -21.03 7.67 2.81
C SER A 352 -22.15 8.06 3.77
N GLU A 353 -22.41 7.25 4.80
CA GLU A 353 -23.58 7.42 5.68
C GLU A 353 -23.36 8.44 6.77
N LEU A 354 -22.16 8.50 7.37
CA LEU A 354 -21.88 9.32 8.57
C LEU A 354 -22.31 10.79 8.43
N LEU A 355 -22.04 11.41 7.27
CA LEU A 355 -22.33 12.83 7.01
C LEU A 355 -23.31 13.01 5.83
N ARG A 356 -24.06 12.00 5.47
CA ARG A 356 -25.00 11.97 4.33
C ARG A 356 -25.95 13.15 4.31
N GLU A 357 -26.54 13.52 5.45
CA GLU A 357 -27.48 14.64 5.55
C GLU A 357 -26.83 15.98 5.15
N ARG A 358 -25.51 16.08 5.30
CA ARG A 358 -24.71 17.25 4.88
C ARG A 358 -24.30 17.20 3.41
N GLY A 359 -24.56 16.09 2.70
CA GLY A 359 -24.10 15.86 1.32
C GLY A 359 -22.58 15.67 1.23
N ILE A 360 -21.99 15.03 2.23
CA ILE A 360 -20.54 14.87 2.41
C ILE A 360 -20.23 13.40 2.64
N SER A 361 -19.11 12.92 2.08
CA SER A 361 -18.45 11.67 2.46
C SER A 361 -17.09 11.94 3.10
N VAL A 362 -16.62 11.02 3.94
CA VAL A 362 -15.30 11.09 4.58
C VAL A 362 -14.28 10.23 3.81
N GLY A 363 -12.99 10.56 3.94
CA GLY A 363 -11.90 9.87 3.24
C GLY A 363 -11.67 8.44 3.76
N ARG A 364 -11.19 7.56 2.88
CA ARG A 364 -10.73 6.22 3.22
C ARG A 364 -9.27 6.25 3.72
N ILE A 365 -8.44 7.01 3.03
CA ILE A 365 -7.02 7.18 3.40
C ILE A 365 -6.90 7.96 4.70
N ASP A 366 -7.69 9.01 4.87
CA ASP A 366 -7.76 9.75 6.13
C ASP A 366 -9.18 10.28 6.31
N SER A 367 -9.91 9.70 7.22
CA SER A 367 -11.33 10.04 7.44
C SER A 367 -11.55 11.42 8.08
N ARG A 368 -10.51 12.17 8.41
CA ARG A 368 -10.61 13.60 8.78
C ARG A 368 -10.95 14.46 7.56
N PHE A 369 -10.53 14.03 6.36
CA PHE A 369 -10.84 14.71 5.11
C PHE A 369 -12.28 14.46 4.69
N GLN A 370 -12.85 15.46 4.01
CA GLN A 370 -14.25 15.47 3.58
C GLN A 370 -14.34 15.92 2.12
N THR A 371 -15.29 15.34 1.38
CA THR A 371 -15.62 15.79 0.03
C THR A 371 -17.13 15.83 -0.19
N TYR A 372 -17.58 16.71 -1.09
CA TYR A 372 -18.98 16.72 -1.50
C TYR A 372 -19.29 15.53 -2.38
N VAL A 373 -20.47 14.96 -2.22
CA VAL A 373 -20.95 13.85 -3.04
C VAL A 373 -21.86 14.35 -4.17
N LEU A 374 -21.74 13.74 -5.35
CA LEU A 374 -22.59 14.05 -6.51
C LEU A 374 -24.01 13.47 -6.33
N ASP A 375 -24.08 12.26 -5.80
CA ASP A 375 -25.32 11.53 -5.56
C ASP A 375 -25.46 11.18 -4.08
N ARG A 376 -26.33 11.89 -3.35
CA ARG A 376 -26.52 11.65 -1.91
C ARG A 376 -26.98 10.23 -1.54
N PRO A 377 -27.83 9.56 -2.33
CA PRO A 377 -28.19 8.16 -2.12
C PRO A 377 -27.08 7.15 -2.37
N GLN A 378 -25.91 7.54 -2.87
CA GLN A 378 -24.82 6.60 -3.14
C GLN A 378 -24.50 5.72 -1.94
N VAL A 379 -24.14 4.48 -2.20
CA VAL A 379 -23.85 3.47 -1.17
C VAL A 379 -22.41 3.59 -0.67
N ALA A 380 -21.48 3.89 -1.57
CA ALA A 380 -20.06 4.08 -1.29
C ALA A 380 -19.56 5.36 -1.96
N PRO A 381 -18.47 5.99 -1.48
CA PRO A 381 -17.88 7.15 -2.14
C PRO A 381 -17.38 6.83 -3.54
N ASP A 382 -17.63 7.73 -4.51
CA ASP A 382 -17.09 7.63 -5.87
C ASP A 382 -15.59 8.00 -5.94
N TRP A 383 -15.12 8.77 -4.96
CA TRP A 383 -13.76 9.31 -4.91
C TRP A 383 -13.29 9.47 -3.46
N ASP A 384 -12.01 9.22 -3.20
CA ASP A 384 -11.45 9.45 -1.86
C ASP A 384 -11.24 10.94 -1.59
N ALA A 385 -11.71 11.41 -0.44
CA ALA A 385 -11.61 12.82 -0.04
C ALA A 385 -10.15 13.24 0.19
N THR A 386 -9.29 12.32 0.62
CA THR A 386 -7.86 12.60 0.84
C THR A 386 -7.15 12.78 -0.48
N ASP A 387 -7.35 11.86 -1.44
CA ASP A 387 -6.76 11.92 -2.78
C ASP A 387 -7.15 13.24 -3.48
N ALA A 388 -8.45 13.58 -3.42
CA ALA A 388 -8.95 14.86 -3.94
C ALA A 388 -8.24 16.08 -3.33
N ALA A 389 -7.83 15.98 -2.08
CA ALA A 389 -7.21 17.09 -1.34
C ALA A 389 -5.71 17.25 -1.62
N ILE A 390 -4.96 16.19 -1.91
CA ILE A 390 -3.50 16.23 -1.90
C ILE A 390 -2.82 15.84 -3.21
N ASP A 391 -3.43 15.04 -4.08
CA ASP A 391 -2.79 14.43 -5.25
C ASP A 391 -2.08 15.45 -6.14
N SER A 392 -2.78 16.52 -6.50
CA SER A 392 -2.22 17.54 -7.37
C SER A 392 -0.96 18.20 -6.80
N ALA A 393 -0.93 18.40 -5.48
CA ALA A 393 0.22 19.01 -4.80
C ALA A 393 1.41 18.04 -4.79
N PHE A 394 1.18 16.77 -4.47
CA PHE A 394 2.24 15.76 -4.45
C PHE A 394 2.80 15.48 -5.85
N VAL A 395 1.94 15.26 -6.83
CA VAL A 395 2.35 14.99 -8.22
C VAL A 395 3.15 16.16 -8.79
N SER A 396 2.64 17.38 -8.64
CA SER A 396 3.29 18.58 -9.19
C SER A 396 4.65 18.85 -8.54
N THR A 397 4.69 18.85 -7.21
CA THR A 397 5.93 19.13 -6.47
C THR A 397 6.96 18.03 -6.64
N SER A 398 6.54 16.76 -6.71
CA SER A 398 7.44 15.62 -6.96
C SER A 398 8.12 15.72 -8.33
N ASN A 399 7.35 16.01 -9.38
CA ASN A 399 7.88 16.22 -10.73
C ASN A 399 8.85 17.40 -10.79
N TYR A 400 8.49 18.54 -10.18
CA TYR A 400 9.38 19.69 -10.08
C TYR A 400 10.67 19.34 -9.34
N TYR A 401 10.57 18.72 -8.17
CA TYR A 401 11.71 18.38 -7.32
C TYR A 401 12.70 17.46 -8.03
N LEU A 402 12.21 16.37 -8.62
CA LEU A 402 13.07 15.41 -9.31
C LEU A 402 13.79 16.03 -10.51
N ARG A 403 13.12 16.86 -11.30
CA ARG A 403 13.67 17.43 -12.52
C ARG A 403 14.49 18.69 -12.28
N GLN A 404 13.95 19.62 -11.48
CA GLN A 404 14.56 20.95 -11.32
C GLN A 404 15.56 21.00 -10.16
N VAL A 405 15.30 20.28 -9.07
CA VAL A 405 16.18 20.28 -7.90
C VAL A 405 17.19 19.14 -7.98
N LEU A 406 16.76 17.89 -8.15
CA LEU A 406 17.65 16.73 -8.21
C LEU A 406 18.26 16.49 -9.59
N LYS A 407 17.91 17.30 -10.59
CA LYS A 407 18.50 17.28 -11.95
C LYS A 407 18.41 15.93 -12.66
N TYR A 408 17.39 15.12 -12.38
CA TYR A 408 17.17 13.87 -13.10
C TYR A 408 16.51 14.14 -14.45
N ASN A 409 17.32 14.27 -15.49
CA ASN A 409 16.89 14.65 -16.83
C ASN A 409 16.56 13.41 -17.66
N THR A 410 15.30 13.01 -17.65
CA THR A 410 14.78 11.88 -18.43
C THR A 410 13.60 12.31 -19.32
N PRO A 411 13.45 11.76 -20.53
CA PRO A 411 12.26 11.99 -21.36
C PRO A 411 11.02 11.24 -20.86
N LEU A 412 11.16 10.33 -19.89
CA LEU A 412 10.05 9.56 -19.35
C LEU A 412 9.10 10.43 -18.54
N LEU A 413 7.81 10.07 -18.55
CA LEU A 413 6.83 10.59 -17.60
C LEU A 413 6.96 9.80 -16.29
N TYR A 414 6.87 10.53 -15.17
CA TYR A 414 6.78 9.94 -13.85
C TYR A 414 5.39 9.34 -13.65
N ARG A 415 5.34 8.07 -13.28
CA ARG A 415 4.09 7.35 -12.96
C ARG A 415 3.90 7.36 -11.46
N SER A 416 3.08 8.29 -10.96
CA SER A 416 2.75 8.38 -9.53
C SER A 416 2.17 7.06 -9.01
N GLU A 417 1.36 6.44 -9.83
CA GLU A 417 0.73 5.14 -9.60
C GLU A 417 0.49 4.41 -10.92
N ILE A 418 0.24 3.12 -10.83
CA ILE A 418 -0.06 2.25 -11.97
C ILE A 418 -1.23 1.31 -11.68
N TYR A 419 -2.17 1.75 -10.83
CA TYR A 419 -3.33 0.95 -10.43
C TYR A 419 -4.16 0.49 -11.61
N ASP A 420 -4.44 1.39 -12.57
CA ASP A 420 -5.15 1.06 -13.81
C ASP A 420 -4.51 -0.07 -14.61
N LEU A 421 -3.18 -0.24 -14.48
CA LEU A 421 -2.46 -1.31 -15.17
C LEU A 421 -2.42 -2.60 -14.36
N ILE A 422 -2.44 -2.50 -13.03
CA ILE A 422 -2.34 -3.66 -12.11
C ILE A 422 -3.70 -4.31 -11.91
N PHE A 423 -4.78 -3.51 -11.84
CA PHE A 423 -6.12 -3.97 -11.54
C PHE A 423 -7.07 -3.93 -12.76
N ALA A 424 -6.54 -3.64 -13.97
CA ALA A 424 -7.33 -3.62 -15.21
C ALA A 424 -7.99 -4.97 -15.54
N ASP A 425 -7.32 -6.06 -15.19
CA ASP A 425 -7.82 -7.43 -15.28
C ASP A 425 -7.67 -8.07 -13.90
N ASP A 426 -8.65 -8.82 -13.43
CA ASP A 426 -8.68 -9.51 -12.13
C ASP A 426 -7.48 -10.44 -11.85
N GLN A 427 -6.55 -10.56 -12.79
CA GLN A 427 -5.42 -11.48 -12.75
C GLN A 427 -4.05 -10.81 -12.97
N THR A 428 -3.97 -9.48 -13.02
CA THR A 428 -2.69 -8.83 -13.36
C THR A 428 -1.71 -8.86 -12.19
N TRP A 429 -2.18 -8.68 -10.94
CA TRP A 429 -1.37 -8.84 -9.75
C TRP A 429 -1.49 -10.25 -9.20
N ASN A 430 -0.36 -10.93 -8.99
CA ASN A 430 -0.32 -12.26 -8.41
C ASN A 430 -0.37 -12.17 -6.87
N PHE A 431 -1.56 -12.37 -6.28
CA PHE A 431 -1.72 -12.43 -4.82
C PHE A 431 -1.32 -13.77 -4.19
N LYS A 432 -0.89 -14.75 -5.00
CA LYS A 432 -0.42 -16.03 -4.48
C LYS A 432 0.83 -15.83 -3.64
N HIS A 433 0.82 -16.40 -2.45
CA HIS A 433 1.93 -16.36 -1.53
C HIS A 433 2.02 -17.66 -0.72
N GLY A 434 3.20 -18.27 -0.66
CA GLY A 434 3.41 -19.54 0.02
C GLY A 434 2.52 -20.67 -0.52
N VAL A 435 2.00 -21.51 0.40
CA VAL A 435 1.11 -22.64 0.05
C VAL A 435 -0.36 -22.26 0.00
N ASN A 436 -0.76 -21.12 0.54
CA ASN A 436 -2.13 -20.62 0.55
C ASN A 436 -2.39 -19.70 -0.64
N VAL A 437 -3.30 -20.11 -1.48
CA VAL A 437 -3.40 -19.63 -2.85
C VAL A 437 -4.46 -18.54 -3.03
N GLN A 438 -5.30 -18.24 -2.05
CA GLN A 438 -6.47 -17.39 -2.27
C GLN A 438 -6.59 -16.17 -1.35
N VAL A 439 -5.96 -16.19 -0.19
CA VAL A 439 -6.06 -15.12 0.79
C VAL A 439 -4.67 -14.73 1.25
N LEU A 440 -4.33 -13.47 1.01
CA LEU A 440 -3.02 -12.94 1.38
C LEU A 440 -2.86 -12.88 2.90
N ASN A 441 -1.85 -13.59 3.41
CA ASN A 441 -1.44 -13.53 4.81
C ASN A 441 0.09 -13.66 4.90
N VAL A 442 0.77 -12.59 5.27
CA VAL A 442 2.23 -12.51 5.40
C VAL A 442 2.71 -12.46 6.86
N THR A 443 1.78 -12.64 7.81
CA THR A 443 2.14 -12.70 9.23
C THR A 443 3.11 -13.84 9.55
N PRO A 444 3.04 -15.03 8.89
CA PRO A 444 4.02 -16.09 9.10
C PRO A 444 5.44 -15.71 8.69
N ASP A 445 5.62 -14.94 7.59
CA ASP A 445 6.94 -14.50 7.14
C ASP A 445 7.56 -13.51 8.12
N LEU A 446 6.76 -12.55 8.59
CA LEU A 446 7.19 -11.60 9.62
C LEU A 446 7.56 -12.33 10.91
N ALA A 447 6.72 -13.26 11.37
CA ALA A 447 6.98 -14.06 12.57
C ALA A 447 8.28 -14.86 12.45
N GLN A 448 8.50 -15.49 11.28
CA GLN A 448 9.72 -16.23 11.00
C GLN A 448 10.95 -15.31 11.00
N ALA A 449 10.87 -14.16 10.31
CA ALA A 449 11.97 -13.21 10.25
C ALA A 449 12.37 -12.69 11.65
N ILE A 450 11.40 -12.36 12.51
CA ILE A 450 11.65 -11.91 13.88
C ILE A 450 12.21 -13.06 14.75
N THR A 451 11.71 -14.27 14.56
CA THR A 451 12.15 -15.44 15.34
C THR A 451 13.59 -15.83 15.03
N TYR A 452 13.96 -15.81 13.74
CA TYR A 452 15.31 -16.18 13.29
C TYR A 452 16.33 -15.06 13.51
N ASN A 453 15.86 -13.81 13.63
CA ASN A 453 16.68 -12.67 14.02
C ASN A 453 16.08 -11.99 15.26
N PRO A 454 16.27 -12.53 16.46
CA PRO A 454 15.67 -11.99 17.69
C PRO A 454 16.24 -10.62 18.10
N ASN A 455 17.28 -10.12 17.40
CA ASN A 455 17.79 -8.77 17.60
C ASN A 455 17.03 -7.73 16.77
N MET A 456 16.34 -8.15 15.71
CA MET A 456 15.56 -7.26 14.85
C MET A 456 14.40 -6.64 15.64
N LYS A 457 14.22 -5.33 15.48
CA LYS A 457 13.13 -4.58 16.12
C LYS A 457 12.09 -4.17 15.10
N VAL A 458 10.83 -4.14 15.52
CA VAL A 458 9.69 -3.70 14.68
C VAL A 458 9.04 -2.49 15.35
N PHE A 459 8.79 -1.45 14.55
CA PHE A 459 8.00 -0.29 14.95
C PHE A 459 6.73 -0.26 14.08
N SER A 460 5.57 -0.42 14.70
CA SER A 460 4.27 -0.32 14.03
C SER A 460 3.69 1.07 14.28
N ALA A 461 3.53 1.86 13.22
CA ALA A 461 2.93 3.19 13.25
C ALA A 461 1.51 3.14 12.68
N ASN A 462 0.53 3.71 13.41
CA ASN A 462 -0.88 3.52 13.13
C ASN A 462 -1.63 4.84 13.28
N GLY A 463 -2.47 5.18 12.28
CA GLY A 463 -3.38 6.31 12.36
C GLY A 463 -4.77 5.88 12.84
N TYR A 464 -5.37 6.64 13.76
CA TYR A 464 -6.72 6.35 14.28
C TYR A 464 -7.82 6.51 13.24
N PHE A 465 -7.59 7.33 12.19
CA PHE A 465 -8.57 7.70 11.17
C PHE A 465 -8.31 7.00 9.82
N ASP A 466 -7.64 5.85 9.84
CA ASP A 466 -7.25 5.07 8.67
C ASP A 466 -8.27 3.96 8.38
N PHE A 467 -9.10 4.12 7.33
CA PHE A 467 -9.97 3.06 6.82
C PHE A 467 -9.31 2.16 5.78
N ALA A 468 -8.15 2.54 5.25
CA ALA A 468 -7.44 1.70 4.30
C ALA A 468 -6.82 0.47 4.98
N THR A 469 -6.26 0.69 6.18
CA THR A 469 -5.64 -0.34 7.03
C THR A 469 -5.89 0.00 8.50
N PRO A 470 -7.06 -0.39 9.05
CA PRO A 470 -7.47 0.06 10.37
C PRO A 470 -6.49 -0.37 11.44
N PHE A 471 -6.14 0.57 12.33
CA PHE A 471 -5.10 0.36 13.33
C PHE A 471 -5.32 -0.86 14.22
N PHE A 472 -6.58 -1.17 14.53
CA PHE A 472 -6.89 -2.28 15.44
C PHE A 472 -6.70 -3.64 14.77
N ALA A 473 -6.90 -3.74 13.44
CA ALA A 473 -6.53 -4.94 12.68
C ALA A 473 -5.01 -5.18 12.70
N THR A 474 -4.21 -4.11 12.59
CA THR A 474 -2.75 -4.20 12.75
C THR A 474 -2.36 -4.69 14.15
N VAL A 475 -2.96 -4.14 15.20
CA VAL A 475 -2.72 -4.57 16.59
C VAL A 475 -3.07 -6.04 16.76
N TYR A 476 -4.23 -6.44 16.24
CA TYR A 476 -4.67 -7.83 16.28
C TYR A 476 -3.67 -8.75 15.58
N ALA A 477 -3.30 -8.45 14.33
CA ALA A 477 -2.37 -9.25 13.53
C ALA A 477 -1.01 -9.41 14.22
N LEU A 478 -0.42 -8.33 14.73
CA LEU A 478 0.89 -8.34 15.37
C LEU A 478 0.89 -9.04 16.74
N ASN A 479 -0.22 -9.02 17.46
CA ASN A 479 -0.38 -9.77 18.70
C ASN A 479 -0.62 -11.27 18.47
N HIS A 480 -0.99 -11.67 17.26
CA HIS A 480 -1.22 -13.07 16.87
C HIS A 480 -0.10 -13.67 16.00
N LEU A 481 1.12 -13.13 16.12
CA LEU A 481 2.30 -13.74 15.50
C LEU A 481 2.80 -14.98 16.24
N TYR A 482 2.24 -15.28 17.40
CA TYR A 482 2.61 -16.42 18.26
C TYR A 482 4.10 -16.50 18.61
N LEU A 483 4.74 -15.36 18.74
CA LEU A 483 6.15 -15.25 19.10
C LEU A 483 6.40 -15.62 20.57
N ALA A 484 7.59 -16.10 20.85
CA ALA A 484 8.01 -16.23 22.24
C ALA A 484 7.95 -14.86 22.96
N PRO A 485 7.53 -14.78 24.23
CA PRO A 485 7.34 -13.49 24.94
C PRO A 485 8.56 -12.57 24.92
N ALA A 486 9.76 -13.16 24.91
CA ALA A 486 11.02 -12.40 24.84
C ALA A 486 11.17 -11.68 23.47
N VAL A 487 10.70 -12.31 22.40
CA VAL A 487 10.79 -11.81 21.03
C VAL A 487 9.62 -10.88 20.71
N GLN A 488 8.43 -11.16 21.25
CA GLN A 488 7.25 -10.29 21.09
C GLN A 488 7.53 -8.86 21.60
N ARG A 489 8.36 -8.69 22.63
CA ARG A 489 8.78 -7.37 23.13
C ARG A 489 9.61 -6.54 22.14
N ASN A 490 10.04 -7.11 21.02
CA ASN A 490 10.72 -6.37 19.95
C ASN A 490 9.76 -5.52 19.12
N ILE A 491 8.45 -5.73 19.25
CA ILE A 491 7.42 -4.96 18.56
C ILE A 491 7.01 -3.78 19.44
N THR A 492 7.10 -2.58 18.88
CA THR A 492 6.70 -1.32 19.52
C THR A 492 5.57 -0.70 18.69
N PHE A 493 4.52 -0.22 19.32
CA PHE A 493 3.40 0.47 18.66
C PHE A 493 3.46 1.97 18.90
N GLY A 494 3.15 2.74 17.86
CA GLY A 494 2.85 4.16 17.89
C GLY A 494 1.45 4.41 17.33
N PHE A 495 0.68 5.28 17.98
CA PHE A 495 -0.67 5.66 17.56
C PHE A 495 -0.76 7.17 17.40
N TYR A 496 -1.40 7.62 16.32
CA TYR A 496 -1.39 9.02 15.91
C TYR A 496 -2.79 9.49 15.50
N ASP A 497 -3.08 10.75 15.83
CA ASP A 497 -4.34 11.42 15.49
C ASP A 497 -4.35 11.82 13.99
N SER A 498 -4.17 10.85 13.12
CA SER A 498 -4.09 10.98 11.67
C SER A 498 -4.65 9.74 10.99
N GLY A 499 -4.72 9.74 9.67
CA GLY A 499 -5.11 8.57 8.88
C GLY A 499 -3.92 7.73 8.43
N HIS A 500 -4.07 7.10 7.27
CA HIS A 500 -3.12 6.18 6.62
C HIS A 500 -1.74 6.82 6.41
N MET A 501 -1.73 8.01 5.85
CA MET A 501 -0.55 8.84 5.70
C MET A 501 -0.38 9.69 6.97
N VAL A 502 0.15 9.09 8.05
CA VAL A 502 0.31 9.75 9.36
C VAL A 502 0.97 11.12 9.23
N TYR A 503 1.83 11.28 8.25
CA TYR A 503 2.58 12.51 7.96
C TYR A 503 1.75 13.66 7.36
N LEU A 504 0.48 13.46 7.01
CA LEU A 504 -0.41 14.54 6.55
C LEU A 504 -0.87 15.46 7.69
N HIS A 505 -0.80 14.99 8.93
CA HIS A 505 -1.06 15.80 10.12
C HIS A 505 0.26 16.27 10.74
N PRO A 506 0.57 17.57 10.74
CA PRO A 506 1.89 18.07 11.19
C PRO A 506 2.24 17.68 12.62
N GLU A 507 1.29 17.72 13.56
CA GLU A 507 1.53 17.33 14.95
C GLU A 507 1.78 15.82 15.07
N ALA A 508 1.04 15.00 14.33
CA ALA A 508 1.25 13.55 14.28
C ALA A 508 2.62 13.21 13.66
N LEU A 509 3.02 13.91 12.58
CA LEU A 509 4.35 13.76 11.99
C LEU A 509 5.45 14.09 13.00
N GLY A 510 5.30 15.18 13.77
CA GLY A 510 6.27 15.54 14.82
C GLY A 510 6.38 14.48 15.91
N ARG A 511 5.25 13.94 16.39
CA ARG A 511 5.24 12.83 17.37
C ARG A 511 5.85 11.57 16.78
N PHE A 512 5.51 11.22 15.55
CA PHE A 512 6.05 10.05 14.85
C PHE A 512 7.56 10.17 14.64
N HIS A 513 8.06 11.33 14.25
CA HIS A 513 9.49 11.61 14.15
C HIS A 513 10.19 11.37 15.50
N ALA A 514 9.69 11.98 16.57
CA ALA A 514 10.28 11.81 17.91
C ALA A 514 10.26 10.35 18.41
N ASP A 515 9.23 9.59 18.08
CA ASP A 515 9.16 8.15 18.40
C ASP A 515 10.21 7.36 17.62
N LEU A 516 10.37 7.63 16.33
CA LEU A 516 11.38 6.99 15.49
C LEU A 516 12.79 7.38 15.90
N GLU A 517 13.06 8.64 16.25
CA GLU A 517 14.36 9.03 16.78
C GLU A 517 14.77 8.19 17.99
N ARG A 518 13.85 8.05 18.97
CA ARG A 518 14.09 7.22 20.15
C ARG A 518 14.26 5.74 19.81
N TRP A 519 13.48 5.25 18.84
CA TRP A 519 13.55 3.87 18.41
C TRP A 519 14.85 3.57 17.67
N TYR A 520 15.27 4.40 16.68
CA TYR A 520 16.56 4.26 16.00
C TYR A 520 17.73 4.31 16.97
N ALA A 521 17.72 5.27 17.91
CA ALA A 521 18.77 5.38 18.91
C ALA A 521 18.93 4.10 19.74
N ARG A 522 17.82 3.49 20.17
CA ARG A 522 17.84 2.23 20.92
C ARG A 522 18.34 1.06 20.08
N VAL A 523 17.88 0.95 18.83
CA VAL A 523 18.28 -0.15 17.95
C VAL A 523 19.76 -0.05 17.61
N LEU A 524 20.25 1.14 17.28
CA LEU A 524 21.65 1.37 16.89
C LEU A 524 22.62 1.29 18.07
N ALA A 525 22.20 1.50 19.31
CA ALA A 525 23.04 1.31 20.50
C ALA A 525 23.41 -0.16 20.74
N HIS A 526 22.70 -1.09 20.11
CA HIS A 526 22.91 -2.54 20.22
C HIS A 526 23.32 -3.19 18.88
N ALA A 527 23.65 -2.38 17.86
CA ALA A 527 24.05 -2.83 16.52
C ALA A 527 25.56 -3.12 16.41
#